data_534d7fbb0dc75b08db5b598a503ba17d
#
_entry.id   534d7fbb0dc75b08db5b598a503ba17d
#
_cell.length_a   1.000
_cell.length_b   1.000
_cell.length_c   1.000
_cell.angle_alpha   90.00
_cell.angle_beta   90.00
_cell.angle_gamma   90.00
#
_symmetry.space_group_name_H-M   'P 1'
#
loop_
_entity.id
_entity.type
_entity.pdbx_description
1 polymer ?
#
loop_
_entity_poly.entity_id
_entity_poly.type
_entity_poly.pdbx_seq_one_letter_code
_entity_poly.pdbx_strand_id
1 'polypeptide(L)'
;TADAAKCDVGFRTRDEVLIGTDFGPGSLTDSGYPRVVRSWKRGTPLESAKVVFEVEAGDISGSMYTYHDRGHVHEFQLRQKTFYSSEQWYRSPDLSLAAADDPTPFVKLDLPEDTNLSTFGDRGVLLLRSDWSPPGAGRAFAAGSLLAAPLADVLDGDWAKVTALFEPPQDNSASLQDYSATHNFLVLKTSEHVRTKLQFYKLDDASG
;
A
#
# COMPACT_ATOMS: atom_id res chain seq x y z
N THR A 1 -27.86 1.25 -9.34
CA THR A 1 -26.90 0.27 -9.89
C THR A 1 -26.03 1.01 -10.88
N ALA A 2 -24.72 0.98 -10.71
CA ALA A 2 -23.79 1.49 -11.72
C ALA A 2 -23.78 0.54 -12.93
N ASP A 3 -23.55 1.09 -14.13
CA ASP A 3 -23.35 0.29 -15.33
C ASP A 3 -22.08 -0.58 -15.18
N ALA A 4 -21.98 -1.64 -15.99
CA ALA A 4 -20.85 -2.55 -15.96
C ALA A 4 -19.57 -1.80 -16.35
N ALA A 5 -18.65 -1.63 -15.38
CA ALA A 5 -17.38 -0.97 -15.55
C ALA A 5 -16.32 -1.66 -14.68
N LYS A 6 -15.04 -1.43 -15.00
CA LYS A 6 -13.96 -1.74 -14.05
C LYS A 6 -14.16 -0.87 -12.83
N CYS A 7 -14.18 -1.45 -11.65
CA CYS A 7 -14.38 -0.70 -10.42
C CYS A 7 -13.45 -1.20 -9.31
N ASP A 8 -13.11 -0.27 -8.42
CA ASP A 8 -12.43 -0.53 -7.16
C ASP A 8 -13.28 0.06 -6.03
N VAL A 9 -13.56 -0.74 -4.99
CA VAL A 9 -14.42 -0.35 -3.87
C VAL A 9 -13.83 -0.83 -2.57
N GLY A 10 -13.54 0.09 -1.67
CA GLY A 10 -13.04 -0.19 -0.32
C GLY A 10 -13.86 0.50 0.76
N PHE A 11 -14.11 -0.17 1.88
CA PHE A 11 -14.71 0.46 3.05
C PHE A 11 -13.67 1.33 3.78
N ARG A 12 -13.99 2.60 4.00
CA ARG A 12 -13.24 3.48 4.90
C ARG A 12 -13.78 3.38 6.32
N THR A 13 -15.09 3.41 6.45
CA THR A 13 -15.83 3.19 7.70
C THR A 13 -17.04 2.31 7.43
N ARG A 14 -17.83 2.01 8.46
CA ARG A 14 -19.12 1.31 8.29
C ARG A 14 -20.06 2.03 7.31
N ASP A 15 -20.02 3.36 7.27
CA ASP A 15 -20.97 4.19 6.53
C ASP A 15 -20.34 4.97 5.38
N GLU A 16 -19.06 4.78 5.12
CA GLU A 16 -18.32 5.43 4.04
C GLU A 16 -17.49 4.43 3.25
N VAL A 17 -17.57 4.52 1.93
CA VAL A 17 -16.76 3.73 1.00
C VAL A 17 -15.99 4.64 0.05
N LEU A 18 -14.80 4.19 -0.34
CA LEU A 18 -14.00 4.78 -1.40
C LEU A 18 -14.30 4.01 -2.69
N ILE A 19 -14.71 4.70 -3.74
CA ILE A 19 -15.15 4.11 -5.00
C ILE A 19 -14.38 4.72 -6.16
N GLY A 20 -13.71 3.87 -6.95
CA GLY A 20 -13.24 4.18 -8.29
C GLY A 20 -14.10 3.41 -9.29
N THR A 21 -14.75 4.07 -10.22
CA THR A 21 -15.57 3.46 -11.28
C THR A 21 -15.77 4.45 -12.43
N ASP A 22 -16.57 4.06 -13.43
CA ASP A 22 -17.02 4.99 -14.46
C ASP A 22 -18.11 5.93 -13.87
N PHE A 23 -17.78 7.18 -13.70
CA PHE A 23 -18.70 8.26 -13.31
C PHE A 23 -19.07 9.16 -14.50
N GLY A 24 -18.78 8.74 -15.73
CA GLY A 24 -18.98 9.50 -16.95
C GLY A 24 -17.67 10.08 -17.52
N PRO A 25 -17.77 10.97 -18.52
CA PRO A 25 -16.61 11.47 -19.25
C PRO A 25 -15.48 11.98 -18.36
N GLY A 26 -14.25 11.48 -18.60
CA GLY A 26 -13.06 11.88 -17.87
C GLY A 26 -12.84 11.17 -16.53
N SER A 27 -13.70 10.23 -16.12
CA SER A 27 -13.54 9.49 -14.87
C SER A 27 -12.70 8.21 -15.00
N LEU A 28 -12.40 7.79 -16.23
CA LEU A 28 -11.53 6.66 -16.51
C LEU A 28 -10.22 7.13 -17.16
N THR A 29 -9.19 6.29 -17.01
CA THR A 29 -7.91 6.43 -17.75
C THR A 29 -8.08 5.94 -19.19
N ASP A 30 -7.07 6.19 -20.03
CA ASP A 30 -7.01 5.67 -21.41
C ASP A 30 -7.05 4.13 -21.47
N SER A 31 -6.64 3.47 -20.39
CA SER A 31 -6.72 2.01 -20.21
C SER A 31 -8.08 1.51 -19.72
N GLY A 32 -9.03 2.43 -19.46
CA GLY A 32 -10.39 2.12 -19.01
C GLY A 32 -10.47 1.68 -17.54
N TYR A 33 -9.47 1.98 -16.72
CA TYR A 33 -9.50 1.82 -15.28
C TYR A 33 -9.92 3.13 -14.59
N PRO A 34 -10.33 3.09 -13.31
CA PRO A 34 -10.67 4.30 -12.57
C PRO A 34 -9.53 5.32 -12.56
N ARG A 35 -9.82 6.54 -13.02
CA ARG A 35 -8.96 7.71 -12.91
C ARG A 35 -9.25 8.52 -11.68
N VAL A 36 -10.53 8.53 -11.27
CA VAL A 36 -11.06 9.32 -10.17
C VAL A 36 -11.59 8.40 -9.09
N VAL A 37 -11.17 8.63 -7.84
CA VAL A 37 -11.71 7.97 -6.65
C VAL A 37 -12.60 8.96 -5.91
N ARG A 38 -13.79 8.50 -5.54
CA ARG A 38 -14.75 9.29 -4.76
C ARG A 38 -15.04 8.65 -3.42
N SER A 39 -15.26 9.48 -2.40
CA SER A 39 -15.82 9.09 -1.13
C SER A 39 -17.34 9.16 -1.21
N TRP A 40 -18.01 8.07 -0.90
CA TRP A 40 -19.46 7.96 -0.91
C TRP A 40 -20.00 7.52 0.44
N LYS A 41 -20.98 8.27 0.94
CA LYS A 41 -21.65 7.97 2.21
C LYS A 41 -22.86 7.09 1.96
N ARG A 42 -22.97 6.00 2.73
CA ARG A 42 -24.13 5.10 2.70
C ARG A 42 -25.45 5.85 2.85
N GLY A 43 -26.43 5.47 2.04
CA GLY A 43 -27.78 6.04 2.09
C GLY A 43 -27.92 7.38 1.34
N THR A 44 -26.87 7.87 0.72
CA THR A 44 -26.94 9.07 -0.14
C THR A 44 -26.94 8.67 -1.64
N PRO A 45 -27.40 9.55 -2.56
CA PRO A 45 -27.23 9.33 -3.99
C PRO A 45 -25.73 9.23 -4.37
N LEU A 46 -25.38 8.34 -5.31
CA LEU A 46 -23.99 8.15 -5.75
C LEU A 46 -23.41 9.42 -6.37
N GLU A 47 -24.24 10.23 -7.00
CA GLU A 47 -23.88 11.51 -7.61
C GLU A 47 -23.37 12.54 -6.58
N SER A 48 -23.73 12.37 -5.30
CA SER A 48 -23.26 13.22 -4.20
C SER A 48 -21.85 12.85 -3.71
N ALA A 49 -21.27 11.77 -4.22
CA ALA A 49 -19.93 11.33 -3.83
C ALA A 49 -18.86 12.36 -4.22
N LYS A 50 -18.00 12.74 -3.27
CA LYS A 50 -16.96 13.75 -3.44
C LYS A 50 -15.67 13.14 -3.95
N VAL A 51 -14.98 13.80 -4.87
CA VAL A 51 -13.65 13.40 -5.33
C VAL A 51 -12.65 13.53 -4.18
N VAL A 52 -11.86 12.48 -3.95
CA VAL A 52 -10.82 12.41 -2.90
C VAL A 52 -9.44 12.07 -3.46
N PHE A 53 -9.37 11.53 -4.69
CA PHE A 53 -8.12 11.28 -5.39
C PHE A 53 -8.36 11.25 -6.90
N GLU A 54 -7.36 11.70 -7.65
CA GLU A 54 -7.40 11.72 -9.11
C GLU A 54 -5.99 11.55 -9.67
N VAL A 55 -5.86 10.77 -10.76
CA VAL A 55 -4.61 10.53 -11.48
C VAL A 55 -4.71 11.04 -12.93
N GLU A 56 -3.61 10.99 -13.68
CA GLU A 56 -3.58 11.43 -15.07
C GLU A 56 -4.32 10.45 -16.01
N ALA A 57 -4.84 10.94 -17.14
CA ALA A 57 -5.54 10.10 -18.10
C ALA A 57 -4.63 9.01 -18.70
N GLY A 58 -3.35 9.29 -18.87
CA GLY A 58 -2.35 8.35 -19.40
C GLY A 58 -1.85 7.33 -18.39
N ASP A 59 -2.20 7.43 -17.10
CA ASP A 59 -1.86 6.41 -16.10
C ASP A 59 -2.68 5.12 -16.32
N ILE A 60 -2.27 4.04 -15.68
CA ILE A 60 -3.07 2.80 -15.69
C ILE A 60 -4.32 2.96 -14.82
N SER A 61 -4.15 3.40 -13.56
CA SER A 61 -5.27 3.57 -12.62
C SER A 61 -4.91 4.42 -11.43
N GLY A 62 -5.94 4.99 -10.77
CA GLY A 62 -5.88 5.54 -9.43
C GLY A 62 -6.72 4.71 -8.46
N SER A 63 -6.20 4.43 -7.29
CA SER A 63 -6.94 3.77 -6.21
C SER A 63 -6.66 4.41 -4.86
N MET A 64 -7.61 4.26 -3.93
CA MET A 64 -7.47 4.70 -2.56
C MET A 64 -8.15 3.67 -1.66
N TYR A 65 -7.47 3.26 -0.61
CA TYR A 65 -7.97 2.22 0.29
C TYR A 65 -7.58 2.50 1.73
N THR A 66 -8.42 2.03 2.65
CA THR A 66 -8.24 2.16 4.09
C THR A 66 -8.36 0.78 4.72
N TYR A 67 -7.53 0.47 5.68
CA TYR A 67 -7.66 -0.74 6.48
C TYR A 67 -7.20 -0.54 7.92
N HIS A 68 -7.72 -1.40 8.80
CA HIS A 68 -7.40 -1.42 10.20
C HIS A 68 -6.43 -2.56 10.49
N ASP A 69 -5.35 -2.26 11.17
CA ASP A 69 -4.33 -3.23 11.53
C ASP A 69 -3.78 -2.97 12.93
N ARG A 70 -4.04 -3.89 13.87
CA ARG A 70 -3.46 -3.89 15.23
C ARG A 70 -3.62 -2.56 15.96
N GLY A 71 -4.81 -1.95 15.90
CA GLY A 71 -5.10 -0.66 16.53
C GLY A 71 -4.70 0.56 15.71
N HIS A 72 -4.06 0.38 14.57
CA HIS A 72 -3.74 1.44 13.63
C HIS A 72 -4.76 1.49 12.50
N VAL A 73 -4.94 2.67 11.93
CA VAL A 73 -5.72 2.86 10.71
C VAL A 73 -4.79 3.43 9.66
N HIS A 74 -4.71 2.73 8.55
CA HIS A 74 -3.85 3.07 7.44
C HIS A 74 -4.69 3.45 6.22
N GLU A 75 -4.38 4.57 5.61
CA GLU A 75 -5.05 5.02 4.39
C GLU A 75 -4.00 5.37 3.33
N PHE A 76 -4.17 4.77 2.15
CA PHE A 76 -3.23 4.90 1.04
C PHE A 76 -3.92 5.45 -0.20
N GLN A 77 -3.19 6.28 -0.94
CA GLN A 77 -3.46 6.60 -2.33
C GLN A 77 -2.39 5.93 -3.19
N LEU A 78 -2.79 5.33 -4.30
CA LEU A 78 -1.91 4.65 -5.26
C LEU A 78 -2.19 5.18 -6.66
N ARG A 79 -1.16 5.75 -7.29
CA ARG A 79 -1.12 6.12 -8.70
C ARG A 79 -0.34 5.05 -9.46
N GLN A 80 -1.02 4.23 -10.23
CA GLN A 80 -0.39 3.23 -11.06
C GLN A 80 -0.02 3.86 -12.40
N LYS A 81 1.26 4.18 -12.62
CA LYS A 81 1.76 4.86 -13.82
C LYS A 81 1.85 3.89 -15.00
N THR A 82 2.40 2.71 -14.76
CA THR A 82 2.50 1.60 -15.70
C THR A 82 2.11 0.30 -14.99
N PHE A 83 2.14 -0.84 -15.68
CA PHE A 83 1.92 -2.14 -15.02
C PHE A 83 3.02 -2.49 -13.99
N TYR A 84 4.16 -1.79 -14.02
CA TYR A 84 5.34 -2.09 -13.22
C TYR A 84 5.81 -0.92 -12.36
N SER A 85 5.21 0.25 -12.49
CA SER A 85 5.60 1.43 -11.72
C SER A 85 4.41 2.16 -11.12
N SER A 86 4.56 2.57 -9.86
CA SER A 86 3.54 3.27 -9.09
C SER A 86 4.14 4.33 -8.19
N GLU A 87 3.33 5.28 -7.80
CA GLU A 87 3.59 6.22 -6.72
C GLU A 87 2.56 6.00 -5.62
N GLN A 88 2.99 6.09 -4.37
CA GLN A 88 2.15 5.82 -3.21
C GLN A 88 2.22 6.96 -2.21
N TRP A 89 1.08 7.31 -1.63
CA TRP A 89 0.95 8.27 -0.53
C TRP A 89 0.27 7.59 0.64
N TYR A 90 0.58 8.04 1.83
CA TYR A 90 0.07 7.51 3.09
C TYR A 90 -0.44 8.62 3.99
N ARG A 91 -1.49 8.33 4.75
CA ARG A 91 -1.88 9.06 5.97
C ARG A 91 -2.45 8.11 7.03
N SER A 92 -2.42 8.54 8.30
CA SER A 92 -3.25 7.97 9.36
C SER A 92 -4.51 8.84 9.45
N PRO A 93 -5.69 8.37 8.96
CA PRO A 93 -6.86 9.22 8.78
C PRO A 93 -7.59 9.51 10.11
N ASP A 94 -8.27 10.64 10.18
CA ASP A 94 -9.32 10.87 11.18
C ASP A 94 -10.65 10.27 10.70
N LEU A 95 -11.00 9.10 11.21
CA LEU A 95 -12.25 8.41 10.83
C LEU A 95 -13.53 9.05 11.38
N SER A 96 -13.44 10.06 12.24
CA SER A 96 -14.60 10.85 12.68
C SER A 96 -15.10 11.80 11.58
N LEU A 97 -14.24 12.09 10.60
CA LEU A 97 -14.50 12.92 9.44
C LEU A 97 -14.68 12.08 8.17
N ALA A 98 -15.43 12.58 7.20
CA ALA A 98 -15.44 11.99 5.86
C ALA A 98 -14.08 12.16 5.16
N ALA A 99 -13.71 11.26 4.26
CA ALA A 99 -12.40 11.30 3.59
C ALA A 99 -12.14 12.63 2.87
N ALA A 100 -13.20 13.24 2.30
CA ALA A 100 -13.12 14.52 1.62
C ALA A 100 -13.00 15.74 2.56
N ASP A 101 -13.31 15.56 3.83
CA ASP A 101 -13.33 16.63 4.84
C ASP A 101 -12.19 16.44 5.88
N ASP A 102 -11.42 15.35 5.80
CA ASP A 102 -10.28 15.04 6.66
C ASP A 102 -9.06 15.89 6.26
N PRO A 103 -8.60 16.81 7.14
CA PRO A 103 -7.49 17.72 6.82
C PRO A 103 -6.11 17.04 6.93
N THR A 104 -6.04 15.82 7.43
CA THR A 104 -4.76 15.10 7.57
C THR A 104 -4.08 14.94 6.21
N PRO A 105 -2.87 15.49 6.03
CA PRO A 105 -2.23 15.45 4.72
C PRO A 105 -1.76 14.04 4.36
N PHE A 106 -1.79 13.73 3.07
CA PHE A 106 -1.09 12.57 2.54
C PHE A 106 0.39 12.88 2.36
N VAL A 107 1.25 12.00 2.86
CA VAL A 107 2.71 12.04 2.69
C VAL A 107 3.06 11.14 1.51
N LYS A 108 3.76 11.68 0.50
CA LYS A 108 4.30 10.88 -0.60
C LYS A 108 5.42 10.00 -0.06
N LEU A 109 5.38 8.71 -0.35
CA LEU A 109 6.41 7.78 0.04
C LEU A 109 7.57 7.85 -0.98
N ASP A 110 8.79 8.04 -0.49
CA ASP A 110 10.01 8.01 -1.30
C ASP A 110 10.52 6.57 -1.42
N LEU A 111 9.90 5.82 -2.34
CA LEU A 111 10.15 4.41 -2.60
C LEU A 111 10.53 4.19 -4.07
N PRO A 112 11.22 3.06 -4.39
CA PRO A 112 11.35 2.63 -5.78
C PRO A 112 9.97 2.47 -6.43
N GLU A 113 9.79 2.99 -7.64
CA GLU A 113 8.47 2.99 -8.31
C GLU A 113 7.93 1.59 -8.66
N ASP A 114 8.78 0.57 -8.63
CA ASP A 114 8.41 -0.83 -8.91
C ASP A 114 7.98 -1.61 -7.66
N THR A 115 7.83 -0.93 -6.52
CA THR A 115 7.43 -1.56 -5.26
C THR A 115 6.44 -0.68 -4.48
N ASN A 116 5.67 -1.32 -3.59
CA ASN A 116 4.70 -0.65 -2.73
C ASN A 116 4.94 -1.02 -1.27
N LEU A 117 4.70 -0.05 -0.39
CA LEU A 117 4.69 -0.28 1.05
C LEU A 117 3.39 -0.97 1.45
N SER A 118 3.49 -2.01 2.24
CA SER A 118 2.43 -2.55 3.10
C SER A 118 2.76 -2.28 4.56
N THR A 119 1.84 -2.59 5.47
CA THR A 119 2.07 -2.39 6.91
C THR A 119 1.81 -3.66 7.71
N PHE A 120 2.45 -3.73 8.87
CA PHE A 120 2.20 -4.71 9.92
C PHE A 120 2.24 -3.97 11.26
N GLY A 121 1.08 -3.54 11.75
CA GLY A 121 0.97 -2.61 12.87
C GLY A 121 1.62 -1.27 12.55
N ASP A 122 2.57 -0.86 13.36
CA ASP A 122 3.37 0.36 13.21
C ASP A 122 4.63 0.19 12.34
N ARG A 123 4.75 -0.93 11.63
CA ARG A 123 5.89 -1.21 10.74
C ARG A 123 5.49 -1.09 9.28
N GLY A 124 6.32 -0.42 8.50
CA GLY A 124 6.30 -0.53 7.04
C GLY A 124 6.98 -1.82 6.60
N VAL A 125 6.40 -2.54 5.64
CA VAL A 125 6.92 -3.77 5.05
C VAL A 125 7.02 -3.60 3.54
N LEU A 126 8.20 -3.86 2.98
CA LEU A 126 8.53 -3.56 1.59
C LEU A 126 9.19 -4.76 0.91
N LEU A 127 8.57 -5.27 -0.15
CA LEU A 127 9.18 -6.28 -1.02
C LEU A 127 9.86 -5.59 -2.20
N LEU A 128 11.18 -5.70 -2.28
CA LEU A 128 11.96 -5.12 -3.37
C LEU A 128 11.82 -5.95 -4.66
N ARG A 129 11.61 -5.26 -5.78
CA ARG A 129 11.62 -5.84 -7.13
C ARG A 129 12.90 -5.54 -7.90
N SER A 130 13.62 -4.49 -7.49
CA SER A 130 14.95 -4.10 -7.96
C SER A 130 15.90 -3.92 -6.79
N ASP A 131 17.21 -3.88 -7.05
CA ASP A 131 18.21 -3.55 -6.04
C ASP A 131 18.00 -2.12 -5.56
N TRP A 132 18.09 -1.91 -4.25
CA TRP A 132 17.85 -0.60 -3.65
C TRP A 132 18.82 -0.29 -2.52
N SER A 133 19.24 0.97 -2.46
CA SER A 133 20.05 1.52 -1.36
C SER A 133 19.23 2.55 -0.61
N PRO A 134 18.46 2.17 0.43
CA PRO A 134 17.61 3.08 1.16
C PRO A 134 18.45 4.18 1.84
N PRO A 135 17.96 5.43 1.90
CA PRO A 135 18.60 6.49 2.66
C PRO A 135 18.81 6.11 4.12
N GLY A 136 20.00 6.34 4.66
CA GLY A 136 20.33 6.03 6.06
C GLY A 136 20.67 4.57 6.37
N ALA A 137 20.35 3.61 5.51
CA ALA A 137 20.56 2.16 5.76
C ALA A 137 22.02 1.72 5.76
N GLY A 138 22.90 2.51 5.14
CA GLY A 138 24.35 2.21 5.07
C GLY A 138 24.74 1.05 4.16
N ARG A 139 23.77 0.40 3.48
CA ARG A 139 24.01 -0.70 2.53
C ARG A 139 22.90 -0.80 1.48
N ALA A 140 23.17 -1.52 0.42
CA ALA A 140 22.18 -1.95 -0.55
C ALA A 140 21.51 -3.26 -0.14
N PHE A 141 20.29 -3.47 -0.66
CA PHE A 141 19.53 -4.72 -0.58
C PHE A 141 19.19 -5.19 -1.99
N ALA A 142 19.31 -6.48 -2.22
CA ALA A 142 19.05 -7.07 -3.53
C ALA A 142 17.54 -7.18 -3.82
N ALA A 143 17.18 -7.20 -5.10
CA ALA A 143 15.84 -7.56 -5.55
C ALA A 143 15.38 -8.88 -4.92
N GLY A 144 14.10 -8.97 -4.53
CA GLY A 144 13.55 -10.12 -3.80
C GLY A 144 13.71 -10.05 -2.29
N SER A 145 14.39 -9.03 -1.74
CA SER A 145 14.47 -8.81 -0.29
C SER A 145 13.15 -8.31 0.26
N LEU A 146 12.74 -8.80 1.43
CA LEU A 146 11.65 -8.26 2.22
C LEU A 146 12.21 -7.45 3.38
N LEU A 147 11.92 -6.18 3.40
CA LEU A 147 12.40 -5.23 4.40
C LEU A 147 11.28 -4.82 5.33
N ALA A 148 11.64 -4.50 6.58
CA ALA A 148 10.73 -3.84 7.53
C ALA A 148 11.46 -2.69 8.22
N ALA A 149 10.73 -1.60 8.50
CA ALA A 149 11.21 -0.46 9.25
C ALA A 149 10.06 0.17 10.07
N PRO A 150 10.33 0.94 11.13
CA PRO A 150 9.31 1.74 11.79
C PRO A 150 8.59 2.61 10.76
N LEU A 151 7.26 2.60 10.76
CA LEU A 151 6.49 3.35 9.74
C LEU A 151 6.75 4.86 9.84
N ALA A 152 6.93 5.39 11.07
CA ALA A 152 7.27 6.79 11.27
C ALA A 152 8.60 7.17 10.56
N ASP A 153 9.62 6.33 10.70
CA ASP A 153 10.94 6.57 10.07
C ASP A 153 10.79 6.50 8.52
N VAL A 154 9.98 5.56 8.00
CA VAL A 154 9.68 5.45 6.55
C VAL A 154 9.01 6.73 6.03
N LEU A 155 8.06 7.31 6.79
CA LEU A 155 7.38 8.54 6.41
C LEU A 155 8.33 9.75 6.38
N ASP A 156 9.35 9.73 7.23
CA ASP A 156 10.40 10.74 7.26
C ASP A 156 11.53 10.47 6.23
N GLY A 157 11.44 9.37 5.47
CA GLY A 157 12.45 8.94 4.50
C GLY A 157 13.72 8.38 5.15
N ASP A 158 13.68 8.04 6.44
CA ASP A 158 14.80 7.47 7.19
C ASP A 158 14.71 5.94 7.27
N TRP A 159 15.69 5.27 6.71
CA TRP A 159 15.82 3.81 6.72
C TRP A 159 16.97 3.29 7.58
N ALA A 160 17.49 4.11 8.50
CA ALA A 160 18.61 3.71 9.37
C ALA A 160 18.29 2.47 10.23
N LYS A 161 17.01 2.28 10.59
CA LYS A 161 16.52 1.13 11.38
C LYS A 161 15.89 0.02 10.52
N VAL A 162 16.15 0.02 9.21
CA VAL A 162 15.62 -1.03 8.33
C VAL A 162 16.19 -2.40 8.72
N THR A 163 15.32 -3.39 8.78
CA THR A 163 15.66 -4.80 9.01
C THR A 163 15.25 -5.63 7.81
N ALA A 164 16.14 -6.49 7.32
CA ALA A 164 15.77 -7.48 6.33
C ALA A 164 15.13 -8.69 7.02
N LEU A 165 13.86 -8.93 6.72
CA LEU A 165 13.15 -10.14 7.15
C LEU A 165 13.50 -11.33 6.27
N PHE A 166 13.86 -11.06 5.01
CA PHE A 166 14.39 -12.03 4.06
C PHE A 166 15.32 -11.31 3.08
N GLU A 167 16.45 -11.94 2.77
CA GLU A 167 17.33 -11.57 1.66
C GLU A 167 17.61 -12.82 0.83
N PRO A 168 17.50 -12.77 -0.50
CA PRO A 168 17.87 -13.88 -1.34
C PRO A 168 19.38 -14.15 -1.21
N PRO A 169 19.79 -15.41 -0.99
CA PRO A 169 21.21 -15.75 -0.94
C PRO A 169 21.87 -15.57 -2.31
N GLN A 170 23.18 -15.28 -2.34
CA GLN A 170 23.93 -15.01 -3.57
C GLN A 170 23.90 -16.16 -4.59
N ASP A 171 23.76 -17.40 -4.12
CA ASP A 171 23.66 -18.60 -4.96
C ASP A 171 22.22 -18.88 -5.45
N ASN A 172 21.28 -17.99 -5.16
CA ASN A 172 19.86 -18.15 -5.50
C ASN A 172 19.24 -19.47 -4.99
N SER A 173 19.79 -20.06 -3.93
CA SER A 173 19.28 -21.31 -3.36
C SER A 173 17.95 -21.16 -2.66
N ALA A 174 17.55 -19.94 -2.31
CA ALA A 174 16.28 -19.61 -1.68
C ALA A 174 15.62 -18.37 -2.30
N SER A 175 14.29 -18.32 -2.26
CA SER A 175 13.49 -17.17 -2.70
C SER A 175 12.28 -16.99 -1.81
N LEU A 176 11.85 -15.73 -1.62
CA LEU A 176 10.56 -15.40 -1.03
C LEU A 176 9.47 -15.69 -2.06
N GLN A 177 8.51 -16.53 -1.70
CA GLN A 177 7.38 -16.89 -2.55
C GLN A 177 6.17 -15.99 -2.26
N ASP A 178 5.96 -15.68 -0.98
CA ASP A 178 4.83 -14.90 -0.51
C ASP A 178 5.07 -14.44 0.93
N TYR A 179 4.34 -13.43 1.37
CA TYR A 179 4.23 -13.07 2.77
C TYR A 179 2.80 -12.59 3.06
N SER A 180 2.33 -12.88 4.26
CA SER A 180 0.98 -12.49 4.68
C SER A 180 0.92 -12.22 6.18
N ALA A 181 0.00 -11.34 6.58
CA ALA A 181 -0.24 -11.03 7.97
C ALA A 181 -1.36 -11.91 8.55
N THR A 182 -1.13 -12.45 9.73
CA THR A 182 -2.16 -13.01 10.61
C THR A 182 -2.41 -12.04 11.76
N HIS A 183 -3.30 -12.36 12.69
CA HIS A 183 -3.51 -11.51 13.87
C HIS A 183 -2.22 -11.28 14.68
N ASN A 184 -1.37 -12.29 14.83
CA ASN A 184 -0.20 -12.24 15.72
C ASN A 184 1.14 -12.25 14.99
N PHE A 185 1.18 -12.63 13.71
CA PHE A 185 2.42 -12.87 13.00
C PHE A 185 2.39 -12.33 11.58
N LEU A 186 3.52 -11.81 11.12
CA LEU A 186 3.86 -11.75 9.71
C LEU A 186 4.47 -13.10 9.33
N VAL A 187 3.88 -13.79 8.38
CA VAL A 187 4.29 -15.13 7.94
C VAL A 187 4.93 -15.01 6.57
N LEU A 188 6.18 -15.46 6.46
CA LEU A 188 6.91 -15.55 5.22
C LEU A 188 6.89 -16.99 4.71
N LYS A 189 6.56 -17.15 3.44
CA LYS A 189 6.67 -18.40 2.71
C LYS A 189 7.89 -18.32 1.80
N THR A 190 8.93 -19.08 2.11
CA THR A 190 10.14 -19.17 1.30
C THR A 190 10.26 -20.53 0.63
N SER A 191 10.95 -20.58 -0.51
CA SER A 191 11.37 -21.82 -1.17
C SER A 191 12.88 -21.92 -1.08
N GLU A 192 13.38 -23.03 -0.58
CA GLU A 192 14.81 -23.36 -0.52
C GLU A 192 15.03 -24.77 -1.10
N HIS A 193 15.80 -24.87 -2.17
CA HIS A 193 15.98 -26.13 -2.91
C HIS A 193 14.65 -26.83 -3.22
N VAL A 194 13.66 -26.07 -3.72
CA VAL A 194 12.29 -26.53 -4.05
C VAL A 194 11.46 -26.98 -2.82
N ARG A 195 11.95 -26.76 -1.61
CA ARG A 195 11.21 -27.05 -0.38
C ARG A 195 10.64 -25.77 0.22
N THR A 196 9.34 -25.79 0.51
CA THR A 196 8.69 -24.67 1.18
C THR A 196 9.04 -24.64 2.67
N LYS A 197 9.42 -23.46 3.16
CA LYS A 197 9.59 -23.16 4.58
C LYS A 197 8.66 -22.01 4.97
N LEU A 198 8.18 -22.03 6.21
CA LEU A 198 7.41 -20.95 6.81
C LEU A 198 8.23 -20.33 7.95
N GLN A 199 8.33 -19.02 7.95
CA GLN A 199 8.95 -18.21 9.01
C GLN A 199 7.90 -17.31 9.60
N PHE A 200 7.91 -17.14 10.93
CA PHE A 200 6.93 -16.38 11.67
C PHE A 200 7.64 -15.24 12.42
N TYR A 201 7.26 -14.02 12.11
CA TYR A 201 7.75 -12.82 12.77
C TYR A 201 6.63 -12.22 13.62
N LYS A 202 6.90 -12.04 14.90
CA LYS A 202 5.99 -11.36 15.81
C LYS A 202 6.45 -9.91 15.96
N LEU A 203 5.49 -8.98 15.97
CA LEU A 203 5.80 -7.61 16.38
C LEU A 203 6.22 -7.63 17.86
N ASP A 204 7.36 -7.06 18.18
CA ASP A 204 7.83 -6.94 19.55
C ASP A 204 7.34 -5.61 20.12
N ASP A 205 6.44 -5.67 21.09
CA ASP A 205 5.87 -4.50 21.75
C ASP A 205 6.88 -3.74 22.61
N ALA A 206 8.05 -4.32 22.87
CA ALA A 206 9.06 -3.77 23.79
C ALA A 206 10.18 -2.97 23.10
N SER A 207 10.32 -3.08 21.79
CA SER A 207 11.48 -2.51 21.08
C SER A 207 11.15 -1.33 20.16
N GLY A 208 9.91 -0.86 20.15
CA GLY A 208 9.54 0.26 19.28
C GLY A 208 9.96 0.03 17.83
#